data_5372b93065a613f0cf83cc28d75f7ecd
#
_entry.id   5372b93065a613f0cf83cc28d75f7ecd
#
_cell.length_a   1.000
_cell.length_b   1.000
_cell.length_c   1.000
_cell.angle_alpha   90.00
_cell.angle_beta   90.00
_cell.angle_gamma   90.00
#
_symmetry.space_group_name_H-M   'P 1'
#
loop_
_entity.id
_entity.type
_entity.pdbx_description
1 polymer ?
#
loop_
_entity_poly.entity_id
_entity_poly.type
_entity_poly.pdbx_seq_one_letter_code
_entity_poly.pdbx_strand_id
1 'polypeptide(L)'
;MRLVIAKCTVDYSGRLDAHLPEAVRLLMIKADGCVAIHADGGAYKPLNWMNAPNLLRESGEGSELTWIVTNDKSEKLTMQLHEVLSDSSHEMGSDPGLEKDGVEAHLQELLAANVEQISAGMVLVRREYPTNIGPVDLLCRDQNGQAVAVEIKRRGEIDGVEQLSRYLEFLNRDSNLKQVTGIYAA
;
A
#
# COMPACT_ATOMS: atom_id res chain seq x y z
N MET A 1 -6.39 6.32 19.30
CA MET A 1 -7.41 5.90 18.28
C MET A 1 -8.78 5.89 18.94
N ARG A 2 -9.80 6.51 18.28
CA ARG A 2 -11.21 6.47 18.72
C ARG A 2 -12.01 5.58 17.77
N LEU A 3 -12.82 4.71 18.31
CA LEU A 3 -13.68 3.77 17.60
C LEU A 3 -15.13 4.04 18.01
N VAL A 4 -15.97 4.36 17.04
CA VAL A 4 -17.39 4.64 17.29
C VAL A 4 -18.25 3.73 16.43
N ILE A 5 -19.14 2.98 17.05
CA ILE A 5 -20.18 2.21 16.36
C ILE A 5 -21.45 3.02 16.44
N ALA A 6 -21.96 3.46 15.30
CA ALA A 6 -23.14 4.33 15.24
C ALA A 6 -24.03 3.99 14.06
N LYS A 7 -25.33 4.19 14.24
CA LYS A 7 -26.31 4.29 13.16
C LYS A 7 -26.18 5.67 12.53
N CYS A 8 -25.75 5.76 11.29
CA CYS A 8 -25.42 7.02 10.66
C CYS A 8 -25.69 7.04 9.15
N THR A 9 -25.89 8.24 8.62
CA THR A 9 -25.77 8.56 7.20
C THR A 9 -24.46 9.30 6.97
N VAL A 10 -23.91 9.17 5.76
CA VAL A 10 -22.63 9.82 5.44
C VAL A 10 -22.70 10.42 4.04
N ASP A 11 -22.29 11.68 3.93
CA ASP A 11 -22.18 12.41 2.69
C ASP A 11 -20.73 12.86 2.48
N TYR A 12 -20.18 12.56 1.33
CA TYR A 12 -18.89 13.07 0.90
C TYR A 12 -19.09 14.00 -0.28
N SER A 13 -18.46 15.17 -0.22
CA SER A 13 -18.40 16.14 -1.31
C SER A 13 -16.94 16.55 -1.55
N GLY A 14 -16.51 16.50 -2.82
CA GLY A 14 -15.13 16.79 -3.20
C GLY A 14 -14.88 16.51 -4.68
N ARG A 15 -13.92 15.62 -4.99
CA ARG A 15 -13.64 15.19 -6.37
C ARG A 15 -14.84 14.49 -7.03
N LEU A 16 -15.71 13.94 -6.24
CA LEU A 16 -17.00 13.38 -6.60
C LEU A 16 -17.93 13.53 -5.39
N ASP A 17 -19.22 13.40 -5.58
CA ASP A 17 -20.19 13.32 -4.49
C ASP A 17 -20.55 11.86 -4.25
N ALA A 18 -20.63 11.45 -2.99
CA ALA A 18 -21.01 10.11 -2.60
C ALA A 18 -21.90 10.15 -1.35
N HIS A 19 -22.91 9.29 -1.31
CA HIS A 19 -23.85 9.15 -0.20
C HIS A 19 -23.89 7.71 0.29
N LEU A 20 -23.74 7.52 1.59
CA LEU A 20 -23.98 6.26 2.28
C LEU A 20 -25.30 6.36 3.05
N PRO A 21 -26.36 5.63 2.65
CA PRO A 21 -27.66 5.62 3.33
C PRO A 21 -27.53 5.18 4.80
N GLU A 22 -28.55 5.41 5.60
CA GLU A 22 -28.57 5.05 7.00
C GLU A 22 -28.27 3.57 7.23
N ALA A 23 -27.25 3.30 8.04
CA ALA A 23 -26.86 1.96 8.51
C ALA A 23 -25.98 2.07 9.76
N VAL A 24 -25.84 0.95 10.48
CA VAL A 24 -24.83 0.84 11.54
C VAL A 24 -23.45 0.67 10.92
N ARG A 25 -22.50 1.49 11.36
CA ARG A 25 -21.13 1.53 10.83
C ARG A 25 -20.11 1.72 11.94
N LEU A 26 -18.89 1.29 11.65
CA LEU A 26 -17.73 1.63 12.45
C LEU A 26 -17.11 2.92 11.88
N LEU A 27 -17.00 3.94 12.71
CA LEU A 27 -16.26 5.16 12.46
C LEU A 27 -14.94 5.07 13.23
N MET A 28 -13.83 5.14 12.54
CA MET A 28 -12.50 5.05 13.11
C MET A 28 -11.74 6.36 12.92
N ILE A 29 -11.29 6.96 14.03
CA ILE A 29 -10.46 8.16 14.03
C ILE A 29 -9.10 7.79 14.58
N LYS A 30 -8.07 7.89 13.75
CA LYS A 30 -6.69 7.59 14.13
C LYS A 30 -6.03 8.76 14.85
N ALA A 31 -4.91 8.51 15.52
CA ALA A 31 -4.15 9.53 16.23
C ALA A 31 -3.56 10.61 15.31
N ASP A 32 -3.29 10.26 14.05
CA ASP A 32 -2.84 11.21 13.01
C ASP A 32 -3.97 12.07 12.44
N GLY A 33 -5.23 11.82 12.83
CA GLY A 33 -6.42 12.49 12.33
C GLY A 33 -7.10 11.79 11.15
N CYS A 34 -6.54 10.72 10.60
CA CYS A 34 -7.22 9.96 9.54
C CYS A 34 -8.57 9.43 10.04
N VAL A 35 -9.63 9.66 9.27
CA VAL A 35 -10.99 9.17 9.52
C VAL A 35 -11.35 8.12 8.49
N ALA A 36 -11.89 6.98 8.93
CA ALA A 36 -12.33 5.89 8.06
C ALA A 36 -13.68 5.34 8.52
N ILE A 37 -14.52 4.94 7.56
CA ILE A 37 -15.87 4.44 7.77
C ILE A 37 -15.97 3.04 7.19
N HIS A 38 -16.35 2.07 8.03
CA HIS A 38 -16.44 0.66 7.64
C HIS A 38 -17.85 0.12 7.85
N ALA A 39 -18.27 -0.81 7.00
CA ALA A 39 -19.39 -1.70 7.23
C ALA A 39 -18.92 -2.98 7.94
N ASP A 40 -19.87 -3.77 8.45
CA ASP A 40 -19.61 -5.08 9.06
C ASP A 40 -19.18 -6.17 8.05
N GLY A 41 -19.33 -5.91 6.76
CA GLY A 41 -18.99 -6.84 5.69
C GLY A 41 -18.29 -6.17 4.52
N GLY A 42 -17.98 -6.98 3.52
CA GLY A 42 -17.29 -6.52 2.32
C GLY A 42 -15.76 -6.76 2.41
N ALA A 43 -15.00 -5.97 1.68
CA ALA A 43 -13.55 -6.08 1.67
C ALA A 43 -12.92 -5.37 2.89
N TYR A 44 -11.61 -5.52 3.05
CA TYR A 44 -10.81 -4.82 4.08
C TYR A 44 -10.80 -3.28 3.92
N LYS A 45 -11.18 -2.76 2.76
CA LYS A 45 -11.19 -1.32 2.48
C LYS A 45 -12.34 -0.62 3.19
N PRO A 46 -12.15 0.62 3.68
CA PRO A 46 -13.25 1.43 4.18
C PRO A 46 -14.22 1.78 3.05
N LEU A 47 -15.49 2.02 3.39
CA LEU A 47 -16.50 2.52 2.46
C LEU A 47 -16.18 3.97 2.03
N ASN A 48 -15.68 4.77 2.97
CA ASN A 48 -15.20 6.13 2.74
C ASN A 48 -14.12 6.48 3.77
N TRP A 49 -13.23 7.41 3.43
CA TRP A 49 -12.18 7.88 4.34
C TRP A 49 -11.68 9.25 3.96
N MET A 50 -11.07 9.94 4.92
CA MET A 50 -10.31 11.16 4.70
C MET A 50 -8.97 11.06 5.42
N ASN A 51 -7.87 11.14 4.65
CA ASN A 51 -6.52 11.11 5.20
C ASN A 51 -6.19 12.41 5.94
N ALA A 52 -5.26 12.33 6.87
CA ALA A 52 -4.60 13.52 7.42
C ALA A 52 -3.74 14.24 6.34
N PRO A 53 -3.54 15.57 6.44
CA PRO A 53 -4.11 16.46 7.45
C PRO A 53 -5.58 16.80 7.16
N ASN A 54 -6.40 16.73 8.18
CA ASN A 54 -7.80 17.11 8.13
C ASN A 54 -8.25 17.73 9.47
N LEU A 55 -9.44 18.30 9.51
CA LEU A 55 -10.06 18.86 10.69
C LEU A 55 -11.43 18.22 10.91
N LEU A 56 -11.57 17.45 11.98
CA LEU A 56 -12.85 16.93 12.46
C LEU A 56 -13.50 17.95 13.41
N ARG A 57 -14.77 18.27 13.15
CA ARG A 57 -15.63 19.07 14.03
C ARG A 57 -16.86 18.26 14.38
N GLU A 58 -17.18 18.22 15.65
CA GLU A 58 -18.38 17.58 16.20
C GLU A 58 -19.35 18.67 16.65
N SER A 59 -20.63 18.54 16.34
CA SER A 59 -21.69 19.47 16.71
C SER A 59 -23.03 18.77 16.88
N GLY A 60 -23.93 19.34 17.68
CA GLY A 60 -25.21 18.71 18.03
C GLY A 60 -25.10 17.72 19.18
N GLU A 61 -26.22 17.17 19.59
CA GLU A 61 -26.35 16.17 20.64
C GLU A 61 -27.42 15.14 20.27
N GLY A 62 -27.32 13.96 20.85
CA GLY A 62 -28.28 12.87 20.64
C GLY A 62 -28.40 12.47 19.16
N SER A 63 -29.64 12.48 18.63
CA SER A 63 -29.92 12.12 17.23
C SER A 63 -29.53 13.21 16.21
N GLU A 64 -29.14 14.40 16.66
CA GLU A 64 -28.68 15.52 15.83
C GLU A 64 -27.15 15.65 15.81
N LEU A 65 -26.45 14.68 16.40
CA LEU A 65 -24.98 14.68 16.44
C LEU A 65 -24.42 14.57 15.00
N THR A 66 -23.68 15.60 14.61
CA THR A 66 -23.09 15.72 13.28
C THR A 66 -21.59 15.87 13.38
N TRP A 67 -20.88 15.05 12.65
CA TRP A 67 -19.43 15.15 12.48
C TRP A 67 -19.09 15.62 11.08
N ILE A 68 -18.24 16.62 10.98
CA ILE A 68 -17.78 17.18 9.72
C ILE A 68 -16.26 17.10 9.69
N VAL A 69 -15.72 16.41 8.68
CA VAL A 69 -14.29 16.36 8.41
C VAL A 69 -13.99 17.14 7.14
N THR A 70 -13.03 18.04 7.20
CA THR A 70 -12.60 18.85 6.05
C THR A 70 -11.09 18.82 5.90
N ASN A 71 -10.59 18.90 4.67
CA ASN A 71 -9.19 19.04 4.37
C ASN A 71 -8.89 20.33 3.58
N ASP A 72 -7.62 20.57 3.28
CA ASP A 72 -7.12 21.72 2.52
C ASP A 72 -7.51 21.70 1.02
N LYS A 73 -7.98 20.56 0.52
CA LYS A 73 -8.44 20.38 -0.86
C LYS A 73 -9.93 20.66 -1.04
N SER A 74 -10.57 21.29 -0.06
CA SER A 74 -12.02 21.57 -0.02
C SER A 74 -12.89 20.32 -0.08
N GLU A 75 -12.35 19.14 0.25
CA GLU A 75 -13.12 17.92 0.42
C GLU A 75 -13.82 17.96 1.78
N LYS A 76 -15.06 17.49 1.82
CA LYS A 76 -15.91 17.48 3.01
C LYS A 76 -16.56 16.11 3.18
N LEU A 77 -16.43 15.55 4.38
CA LEU A 77 -17.10 14.33 4.80
C LEU A 77 -18.04 14.69 5.96
N THR A 78 -19.34 14.53 5.77
CA THR A 78 -20.37 14.82 6.78
C THR A 78 -20.98 13.51 7.25
N MET A 79 -20.95 13.25 8.53
CA MET A 79 -21.55 12.09 9.17
C MET A 79 -22.65 12.56 10.12
N GLN A 80 -23.90 12.19 9.82
CA GLN A 80 -25.04 12.39 10.74
C GLN A 80 -25.19 11.15 11.58
N LEU A 81 -24.93 11.24 12.87
CA LEU A 81 -25.05 10.12 13.83
C LEU A 81 -26.45 10.15 14.46
N HIS A 82 -27.29 9.20 14.05
CA HIS A 82 -28.66 9.09 14.56
C HIS A 82 -28.70 8.38 15.91
N GLU A 83 -27.82 7.42 16.14
CA GLU A 83 -27.69 6.65 17.38
C GLU A 83 -26.23 6.21 17.55
N VAL A 84 -25.64 6.49 18.70
CA VAL A 84 -24.31 6.00 19.07
C VAL A 84 -24.46 4.75 19.94
N LEU A 85 -24.00 3.61 19.41
CA LEU A 85 -24.08 2.32 20.12
C LEU A 85 -22.84 2.07 20.98
N SER A 86 -21.69 2.57 20.57
CA SER A 86 -20.43 2.47 21.31
C SER A 86 -19.49 3.60 20.91
N ASP A 87 -18.77 4.16 21.87
CA ASP A 87 -17.71 5.14 21.69
C ASP A 87 -16.58 4.82 22.65
N SER A 88 -15.41 4.50 22.11
CA SER A 88 -14.24 4.13 22.90
C SER A 88 -12.97 4.73 22.34
N SER A 89 -12.08 5.15 23.23
CA SER A 89 -10.77 5.71 22.86
C SER A 89 -9.64 4.92 23.49
N HIS A 90 -8.59 4.67 22.72
CA HIS A 90 -7.42 3.91 23.15
C HIS A 90 -6.14 4.62 22.72
N GLU A 91 -5.19 4.67 23.64
CA GLU A 91 -3.81 5.05 23.32
C GLU A 91 -3.06 3.80 22.88
N MET A 92 -2.60 3.78 21.63
CA MET A 92 -1.95 2.60 21.06
C MET A 92 -0.41 2.71 21.04
N GLY A 93 0.12 3.86 21.49
CA GLY A 93 1.56 4.11 21.44
C GLY A 93 2.10 4.27 20.02
N SER A 94 3.41 4.20 19.89
CA SER A 94 4.09 4.21 18.60
C SER A 94 4.11 2.80 18.02
N ASP A 95 3.67 2.66 16.79
CA ASP A 95 3.78 1.41 16.04
C ASP A 95 5.25 1.23 15.62
N PRO A 96 5.89 0.09 15.94
CA PRO A 96 7.28 -0.17 15.53
C PRO A 96 7.43 -0.37 14.01
N GLY A 97 6.32 -0.40 13.30
CA GLY A 97 6.28 -0.71 11.87
C GLY A 97 6.22 -2.21 11.57
N LEU A 98 6.14 -2.52 10.30
CA LEU A 98 6.17 -3.90 9.83
C LEU A 98 7.63 -4.37 9.80
N GLU A 99 8.01 -5.28 10.68
CA GLU A 99 9.21 -6.08 10.48
C GLU A 99 8.90 -7.04 9.32
N LYS A 100 9.42 -6.75 8.14
CA LYS A 100 9.36 -7.69 7.03
C LYS A 100 10.17 -8.91 7.43
N ASP A 101 9.50 -10.04 7.53
CA ASP A 101 10.17 -11.33 7.63
C ASP A 101 11.16 -11.40 6.45
N GLY A 102 12.43 -11.58 6.75
CA GLY A 102 13.53 -11.52 5.78
C GLY A 102 13.53 -12.58 4.68
N VAL A 103 12.37 -13.19 4.41
CA VAL A 103 12.23 -14.30 3.44
C VAL A 103 12.63 -13.87 2.03
N GLU A 104 12.23 -12.67 1.57
CA GLU A 104 12.66 -12.20 0.24
C GLU A 104 14.17 -11.89 0.23
N ALA A 105 14.68 -11.22 1.27
CA ALA A 105 16.11 -10.95 1.41
C ALA A 105 16.92 -12.24 1.52
N HIS A 106 16.43 -13.21 2.29
CA HIS A 106 17.09 -14.52 2.41
C HIS A 106 17.04 -15.31 1.10
N LEU A 107 15.90 -15.31 0.39
CA LEU A 107 15.80 -15.94 -0.94
C LEU A 107 16.72 -15.25 -1.94
N GLN A 108 16.82 -13.92 -1.92
CA GLN A 108 17.77 -13.16 -2.74
C GLN A 108 19.23 -13.57 -2.44
N GLU A 109 19.59 -13.76 -1.15
CA GLU A 109 20.91 -14.21 -0.75
C GLU A 109 21.23 -15.62 -1.25
N LEU A 110 20.28 -16.55 -1.08
CA LEU A 110 20.43 -17.94 -1.54
C LEU A 110 20.57 -18.00 -3.07
N LEU A 111 19.72 -17.28 -3.80
CA LEU A 111 19.78 -17.24 -5.26
C LEU A 111 21.06 -16.55 -5.76
N ALA A 112 21.48 -15.46 -5.09
CA ALA A 112 22.73 -14.78 -5.41
C ALA A 112 23.98 -15.67 -5.22
N ALA A 113 23.96 -16.52 -4.18
CA ALA A 113 25.03 -17.50 -3.93
C ALA A 113 25.01 -18.68 -4.91
N ASN A 114 23.86 -18.94 -5.56
CA ASN A 114 23.62 -20.11 -6.40
C ASN A 114 22.93 -19.75 -7.72
N VAL A 115 23.38 -18.70 -8.40
CA VAL A 115 22.73 -18.18 -9.63
C VAL A 115 22.68 -19.21 -10.76
N GLU A 116 23.53 -20.21 -10.76
CA GLU A 116 23.48 -21.35 -11.69
C GLU A 116 22.21 -22.19 -11.56
N GLN A 117 21.54 -22.16 -10.41
CA GLN A 117 20.23 -22.82 -10.22
C GLN A 117 19.10 -22.06 -10.93
N ILE A 118 19.28 -20.76 -11.20
CA ILE A 118 18.33 -19.97 -11.99
C ILE A 118 18.46 -20.33 -13.47
N SER A 119 19.70 -20.38 -13.96
CA SER A 119 20.02 -20.82 -15.33
C SER A 119 21.47 -21.30 -15.40
N ALA A 120 21.69 -22.40 -16.09
CA ALA A 120 23.04 -23.00 -16.26
C ALA A 120 24.00 -21.97 -16.89
N GLY A 121 25.21 -21.87 -16.31
CA GLY A 121 26.25 -20.94 -16.77
C GLY A 121 25.98 -19.46 -16.45
N MET A 122 24.99 -19.15 -15.62
CA MET A 122 24.74 -17.80 -15.15
C MET A 122 25.78 -17.36 -14.12
N VAL A 123 26.23 -16.11 -14.21
CA VAL A 123 27.20 -15.50 -13.29
C VAL A 123 26.58 -14.23 -12.70
N LEU A 124 26.65 -14.10 -11.37
CA LEU A 124 26.22 -12.89 -10.68
C LEU A 124 27.16 -11.72 -10.97
N VAL A 125 26.63 -10.59 -11.41
CA VAL A 125 27.36 -9.32 -11.55
C VAL A 125 27.23 -8.51 -10.28
N ARG A 126 25.98 -8.31 -9.80
CA ARG A 126 25.73 -7.49 -8.62
C ARG A 126 24.34 -7.78 -8.03
N ARG A 127 24.25 -7.79 -6.69
CA ARG A 127 23.00 -7.72 -5.93
C ARG A 127 22.57 -6.26 -5.83
N GLU A 128 21.26 -6.04 -5.75
CA GLU A 128 20.66 -4.70 -5.61
C GLU A 128 21.30 -3.70 -6.58
N TYR A 129 21.26 -4.04 -7.88
CA TYR A 129 21.85 -3.19 -8.90
C TYR A 129 21.11 -1.86 -8.98
N PRO A 130 21.75 -0.71 -8.68
CA PRO A 130 21.11 0.57 -8.56
C PRO A 130 20.59 1.08 -9.90
N THR A 131 19.33 1.52 -9.92
CA THR A 131 18.75 2.28 -11.03
C THR A 131 18.02 3.50 -10.50
N ASN A 132 17.70 4.47 -11.36
CA ASN A 132 16.95 5.67 -10.96
C ASN A 132 15.48 5.38 -10.59
N ILE A 133 14.99 4.16 -10.85
CA ILE A 133 13.61 3.73 -10.57
C ILE A 133 13.54 2.68 -9.45
N GLY A 134 14.64 2.41 -8.77
CA GLY A 134 14.82 1.43 -7.70
C GLY A 134 15.91 0.41 -8.01
N PRO A 135 16.38 -0.38 -7.03
CA PRO A 135 17.37 -1.42 -7.27
C PRO A 135 16.74 -2.65 -7.92
N VAL A 136 17.46 -3.27 -8.85
CA VAL A 136 17.14 -4.60 -9.38
C VAL A 136 17.74 -5.65 -8.45
N ASP A 137 16.99 -6.67 -8.06
CA ASP A 137 17.43 -7.63 -7.05
C ASP A 137 18.74 -8.29 -7.40
N LEU A 138 18.86 -8.88 -8.61
CA LEU A 138 20.13 -9.38 -9.12
C LEU A 138 20.34 -8.95 -10.56
N LEU A 139 21.53 -8.43 -10.86
CA LEU A 139 22.03 -8.32 -12.23
C LEU A 139 23.02 -9.44 -12.47
N CYS A 140 22.78 -10.25 -13.48
CA CYS A 140 23.57 -11.41 -13.86
C CYS A 140 24.05 -11.31 -15.32
N ARG A 141 24.91 -12.24 -15.73
CA ARG A 141 25.23 -12.54 -17.12
C ARG A 141 24.96 -13.99 -17.41
N ASP A 142 24.37 -14.28 -18.56
CA ASP A 142 24.21 -15.64 -19.06
C ASP A 142 25.53 -16.20 -19.61
N GLN A 143 25.49 -17.46 -20.07
CA GLN A 143 26.64 -18.15 -20.69
C GLN A 143 27.20 -17.45 -21.95
N ASN A 144 26.42 -16.58 -22.58
CA ASN A 144 26.82 -15.80 -23.76
C ASN A 144 27.34 -14.40 -23.36
N GLY A 145 27.39 -14.09 -22.06
CA GLY A 145 27.76 -12.79 -21.52
C GLY A 145 26.67 -11.72 -21.64
N GLN A 146 25.45 -12.11 -22.02
CA GLN A 146 24.30 -11.19 -22.09
C GLN A 146 23.81 -10.86 -20.69
N ALA A 147 23.46 -9.57 -20.47
CA ALA A 147 22.94 -9.13 -19.18
C ALA A 147 21.53 -9.68 -18.93
N VAL A 148 21.30 -10.15 -17.70
CA VAL A 148 20.04 -10.70 -17.24
C VAL A 148 19.64 -10.01 -15.93
N ALA A 149 18.50 -9.35 -15.89
CA ALA A 149 17.90 -8.81 -14.68
C ALA A 149 17.00 -9.86 -14.04
N VAL A 150 17.19 -10.13 -12.75
CA VAL A 150 16.35 -11.06 -11.99
C VAL A 150 15.59 -10.27 -10.93
N GLU A 151 14.27 -10.38 -10.95
CA GLU A 151 13.36 -9.89 -9.92
C GLU A 151 12.86 -11.05 -9.08
N ILE A 152 12.93 -10.93 -7.76
CA ILE A 152 12.63 -12.00 -6.81
C ILE A 152 11.44 -11.60 -5.96
N LYS A 153 10.43 -12.46 -5.88
CA LYS A 153 9.26 -12.27 -5.01
C LYS A 153 8.96 -13.56 -4.26
N ARG A 154 8.32 -13.41 -3.12
CA ARG A 154 7.83 -14.55 -2.34
C ARG A 154 6.68 -15.29 -3.03
N ARG A 155 5.92 -14.59 -3.86
CA ARG A 155 4.76 -15.10 -4.60
C ARG A 155 4.74 -14.52 -6.00
N GLY A 156 4.28 -15.31 -6.95
CA GLY A 156 4.07 -14.87 -8.33
C GLY A 156 2.86 -13.95 -8.46
N GLU A 157 3.10 -12.65 -8.40
CA GLU A 157 2.07 -11.60 -8.55
C GLU A 157 2.36 -10.74 -9.78
N ILE A 158 1.29 -10.19 -10.40
CA ILE A 158 1.39 -9.36 -11.60
C ILE A 158 2.28 -8.14 -11.36
N ASP A 159 2.22 -7.55 -10.17
CA ASP A 159 3.02 -6.37 -9.80
C ASP A 159 4.53 -6.61 -9.95
N GLY A 160 5.01 -7.81 -9.64
CA GLY A 160 6.41 -8.18 -9.81
C GLY A 160 6.82 -8.28 -11.28
N VAL A 161 5.93 -8.78 -12.14
CA VAL A 161 6.16 -8.83 -13.60
C VAL A 161 6.18 -7.42 -14.19
N GLU A 162 5.28 -6.53 -13.74
CA GLU A 162 5.27 -5.13 -14.15
C GLU A 162 6.52 -4.38 -13.67
N GLN A 163 7.00 -4.69 -12.46
CA GLN A 163 8.23 -4.13 -11.92
C GLN A 163 9.43 -4.55 -12.77
N LEU A 164 9.57 -5.83 -13.08
CA LEU A 164 10.63 -6.35 -13.96
C LEU A 164 10.56 -5.70 -15.34
N SER A 165 9.37 -5.57 -15.93
CA SER A 165 9.19 -4.92 -17.23
C SER A 165 9.71 -3.49 -17.25
N ARG A 166 9.41 -2.69 -16.20
CA ARG A 166 9.95 -1.33 -16.05
C ARG A 166 11.46 -1.29 -15.92
N TYR A 167 12.05 -2.25 -15.19
CA TYR A 167 13.51 -2.37 -15.12
C TYR A 167 14.13 -2.69 -16.46
N LEU A 168 13.54 -3.60 -17.25
CA LEU A 168 14.05 -3.95 -18.58
C LEU A 168 13.99 -2.77 -19.54
N GLU A 169 12.89 -2.00 -19.52
CA GLU A 169 12.79 -0.78 -20.33
C GLU A 169 13.87 0.24 -19.96
N PHE A 170 14.17 0.39 -18.66
CA PHE A 170 15.21 1.30 -18.18
C PHE A 170 16.62 0.80 -18.54
N LEU A 171 16.95 -0.45 -18.23
CA LEU A 171 18.28 -1.04 -18.46
C LEU A 171 18.63 -1.13 -19.95
N ASN A 172 17.65 -1.37 -20.82
CA ASN A 172 17.86 -1.44 -22.27
C ASN A 172 18.16 -0.07 -22.91
N ARG A 173 18.04 1.03 -22.17
CA ARG A 173 18.52 2.36 -22.59
C ARG A 173 20.03 2.56 -22.34
N ASP A 174 20.64 1.73 -21.50
CA ASP A 174 22.06 1.79 -21.20
C ASP A 174 22.85 1.03 -22.28
N SER A 175 23.59 1.77 -23.11
CA SER A 175 24.41 1.20 -24.19
C SER A 175 25.51 0.25 -23.71
N ASN A 176 25.90 0.29 -22.41
CA ASN A 176 26.92 -0.57 -21.84
C ASN A 176 26.37 -1.97 -21.49
N LEU A 177 25.06 -2.09 -21.28
CA LEU A 177 24.43 -3.37 -20.94
C LEU A 177 23.98 -4.17 -22.17
N LYS A 178 24.02 -3.55 -23.38
CA LYS A 178 23.44 -4.11 -24.61
C LYS A 178 21.97 -4.51 -24.41
N GLN A 179 21.55 -5.66 -24.92
CA GLN A 179 20.19 -6.16 -24.74
C GLN A 179 20.08 -6.90 -23.41
N VAL A 180 19.25 -6.39 -22.47
CA VAL A 180 18.99 -7.00 -21.15
C VAL A 180 17.74 -7.85 -21.24
N THR A 181 17.83 -9.11 -20.82
CA THR A 181 16.68 -10.00 -20.64
C THR A 181 16.28 -10.05 -19.16
N GLY A 182 15.08 -10.58 -18.85
CA GLY A 182 14.56 -10.64 -17.49
C GLY A 182 14.13 -12.04 -17.07
N ILE A 183 14.34 -12.33 -15.80
CA ILE A 183 13.82 -13.54 -15.13
C ILE A 183 13.03 -13.09 -13.91
N TYR A 184 11.80 -13.57 -13.79
CA TYR A 184 10.98 -13.41 -12.61
C TYR A 184 11.02 -14.69 -11.79
N ALA A 185 11.59 -14.64 -10.59
CA ALA A 185 11.74 -15.75 -9.65
C ALA A 185 10.73 -15.60 -8.50
N ALA A 186 9.75 -16.54 -8.38
CA ALA A 186 8.70 -16.52 -7.36
C ALA A 186 8.35 -17.92 -6.85
#